data_ce004d0e414518e77d336f047390f629
#
_entry.id   ce004d0e414518e77d336f047390f629
#
_cell.length_a   1.000
_cell.length_b   1.000
_cell.length_c   1.000
_cell.angle_alpha   90.00
_cell.angle_beta   90.00
_cell.angle_gamma   90.00
#
_symmetry.space_group_name_H-M   'P 1'
#
loop_
_entity.id
_entity.type
_entity.pdbx_description
1 polymer ?
#
loop_
_entity_poly.entity_id
_entity_poly.type
_entity_poly.pdbx_seq_one_letter_code
_entity_poly.pdbx_strand_id
1 'polypeptide(L)'
;FILSAMRHFADRLRAQDVSVDYVSLDDPENSSSCTGEVARAVARHDVSRLVVTAPGEFRVLEDMQNWETDLGIAVEIRQDDRFLCPPAMFESWAAGRKQLRMDFFYREMRRHHDVLMADSKPVGGKWNYDADNRERPDPSLKVPAPLQFPPDETSQTILNLVRRYCADHFGELDEFGFAVTREQALEVLQDFIANRLPLFGTYQD
;
A
#
# COMPACT_ATOMS: atom_id res chain seq x y z
N PHE A 1 7.36 -10.51 0.05
CA PHE A 1 6.13 -10.06 -0.59
C PHE A 1 6.38 -8.83 -1.46
N ILE A 2 6.72 -7.67 -0.89
CA ILE A 2 6.86 -6.38 -1.62
C ILE A 2 7.83 -6.49 -2.81
N LEU A 3 9.01 -7.09 -2.63
CA LEU A 3 9.99 -7.23 -3.71
C LEU A 3 9.45 -8.08 -4.87
N SER A 4 8.68 -9.15 -4.59
CA SER A 4 8.02 -9.93 -5.66
C SER A 4 6.98 -9.10 -6.39
N ALA A 5 6.12 -8.39 -5.66
CA ALA A 5 5.12 -7.52 -6.26
C ALA A 5 5.74 -6.41 -7.12
N MET A 6 6.84 -5.80 -6.67
CA MET A 6 7.57 -4.78 -7.43
C MET A 6 8.16 -5.34 -8.75
N ARG A 7 8.73 -6.56 -8.72
CA ARG A 7 9.22 -7.22 -9.94
C ARG A 7 8.11 -7.50 -10.94
N HIS A 8 7.03 -8.12 -10.50
CA HIS A 8 5.86 -8.36 -11.35
C HIS A 8 5.29 -7.06 -11.93
N PHE A 9 5.25 -6.00 -11.13
CA PHE A 9 4.79 -4.70 -11.62
C PHE A 9 5.73 -4.11 -12.67
N ALA A 10 7.05 -4.20 -12.47
CA ALA A 10 8.04 -3.76 -13.46
C ALA A 10 7.88 -4.52 -14.78
N ASP A 11 7.72 -5.83 -14.73
CA ASP A 11 7.57 -6.68 -15.92
C ASP A 11 6.24 -6.40 -16.64
N ARG A 12 5.17 -6.13 -15.88
CA ARG A 12 3.89 -5.71 -16.44
C ARG A 12 3.99 -4.36 -17.17
N LEU A 13 4.72 -3.40 -16.63
CA LEU A 13 4.94 -2.11 -17.29
C LEU A 13 5.76 -2.28 -18.58
N ARG A 14 6.82 -3.10 -18.55
CA ARG A 14 7.60 -3.44 -19.75
C ARG A 14 6.76 -4.09 -20.84
N ALA A 15 5.81 -4.97 -20.46
CA ALA A 15 4.87 -5.58 -21.39
C ALA A 15 3.88 -4.57 -22.02
N GLN A 16 3.80 -3.35 -21.48
CA GLN A 16 3.04 -2.23 -22.01
C GLN A 16 3.92 -1.18 -22.72
N ASP A 17 5.11 -1.56 -23.13
CA ASP A 17 6.11 -0.69 -23.78
C ASP A 17 6.56 0.49 -22.92
N VAL A 18 6.43 0.41 -21.60
CA VAL A 18 6.99 1.39 -20.67
C VAL A 18 8.43 1.02 -20.37
N SER A 19 9.35 1.97 -20.58
CA SER A 19 10.74 1.79 -20.16
C SER A 19 10.82 1.76 -18.63
N VAL A 20 11.32 0.66 -18.06
CA VAL A 20 11.45 0.49 -16.61
C VAL A 20 12.89 0.17 -16.26
N ASP A 21 13.48 1.06 -15.48
CA ASP A 21 14.77 0.86 -14.82
C ASP A 21 14.53 0.24 -13.44
N TYR A 22 14.98 -0.98 -13.24
CA TYR A 22 14.79 -1.72 -12.00
C TYR A 22 16.13 -2.08 -11.39
N VAL A 23 16.45 -1.50 -10.25
CA VAL A 23 17.67 -1.80 -9.51
C VAL A 23 17.37 -2.89 -8.49
N SER A 24 18.05 -4.04 -8.62
CA SER A 24 17.90 -5.15 -7.69
C SER A 24 18.62 -4.88 -6.37
N LEU A 25 18.15 -5.52 -5.28
CA LEU A 25 18.80 -5.42 -3.97
C LEU A 25 20.25 -5.93 -3.99
N ASP A 26 20.54 -6.91 -4.83
CA ASP A 26 21.87 -7.52 -5.00
C ASP A 26 22.71 -6.89 -6.12
N ASP A 27 22.23 -5.83 -6.73
CA ASP A 27 23.02 -5.07 -7.70
C ASP A 27 24.26 -4.50 -7.00
N PRO A 28 25.49 -4.82 -7.46
CA PRO A 28 26.70 -4.33 -6.82
C PRO A 28 26.86 -2.81 -6.84
N GLU A 29 26.15 -2.13 -7.74
CA GLU A 29 26.14 -0.67 -7.82
C GLU A 29 24.94 -0.03 -7.09
N ASN A 30 24.11 -0.82 -6.42
CA ASN A 30 22.98 -0.28 -5.65
C ASN A 30 23.48 0.64 -4.53
N SER A 31 23.06 1.89 -4.57
CA SER A 31 23.48 2.92 -3.59
C SER A 31 22.82 2.75 -2.21
N SER A 32 21.89 1.83 -2.08
CA SER A 32 21.07 1.62 -0.86
C SER A 32 20.31 2.89 -0.40
N SER A 33 20.06 3.81 -1.32
CA SER A 33 19.39 5.08 -1.06
C SER A 33 18.45 5.44 -2.20
N CYS A 34 17.22 5.85 -1.89
CA CYS A 34 16.27 6.34 -2.91
C CYS A 34 16.85 7.54 -3.67
N THR A 35 17.39 8.52 -2.98
CA THR A 35 18.03 9.70 -3.58
C THR A 35 19.22 9.31 -4.45
N GLY A 36 20.04 8.37 -3.98
CA GLY A 36 21.20 7.89 -4.75
C GLY A 36 20.79 7.20 -6.05
N GLU A 37 19.78 6.34 -6.02
CA GLU A 37 19.29 5.67 -7.23
C GLU A 37 18.61 6.63 -8.20
N VAL A 38 17.88 7.63 -7.70
CA VAL A 38 17.29 8.68 -8.54
C VAL A 38 18.40 9.51 -9.21
N ALA A 39 19.43 9.91 -8.49
CA ALA A 39 20.57 10.65 -9.05
C ALA A 39 21.27 9.83 -10.16
N ARG A 40 21.49 8.53 -9.93
CA ARG A 40 22.06 7.62 -10.94
C ARG A 40 21.18 7.51 -12.18
N ALA A 41 19.86 7.39 -11.98
CA ALA A 41 18.91 7.31 -13.09
C ALA A 41 18.86 8.62 -13.91
N VAL A 42 18.84 9.78 -13.23
CA VAL A 42 18.89 11.11 -13.86
C VAL A 42 20.15 11.23 -14.74
N ALA A 43 21.32 10.87 -14.20
CA ALA A 43 22.57 10.93 -14.94
C ALA A 43 22.63 9.96 -16.15
N ARG A 44 21.98 8.79 -16.02
CA ARG A 44 21.98 7.75 -17.06
C ARG A 44 21.03 8.08 -18.21
N HIS A 45 19.89 8.64 -17.92
CA HIS A 45 18.81 8.85 -18.89
C HIS A 45 18.70 10.29 -19.43
N ASP A 46 19.58 11.19 -19.00
CA ASP A 46 19.56 12.61 -19.42
C ASP A 46 18.16 13.23 -19.35
N VAL A 47 17.49 13.03 -18.21
CA VAL A 47 16.13 13.50 -18.00
C VAL A 47 16.10 14.98 -17.62
N SER A 48 15.11 15.72 -18.10
CA SER A 48 14.93 17.14 -17.80
C SER A 48 13.94 17.41 -16.67
N ARG A 49 13.15 16.40 -16.28
CA ARG A 49 12.14 16.49 -15.23
C ARG A 49 11.91 15.16 -14.54
N LEU A 50 11.81 15.20 -13.23
CA LEU A 50 11.41 14.07 -12.39
C LEU A 50 9.98 14.28 -11.89
N VAL A 51 9.17 13.23 -11.97
CA VAL A 51 7.80 13.22 -11.42
C VAL A 51 7.69 12.08 -10.43
N VAL A 52 7.29 12.38 -9.20
CA VAL A 52 7.14 11.40 -8.13
C VAL A 52 5.80 11.57 -7.41
N THR A 53 5.29 10.51 -6.80
CA THR A 53 4.14 10.60 -5.90
C THR A 53 4.63 10.89 -4.49
N ALA A 54 3.94 11.76 -3.76
CA ALA A 54 4.23 12.08 -2.37
C ALA A 54 4.26 10.78 -1.53
N PRO A 55 5.31 10.56 -0.74
CA PRO A 55 5.43 9.36 0.07
C PRO A 55 4.58 9.45 1.34
N GLY A 56 4.25 8.31 1.92
CA GLY A 56 3.57 8.24 3.22
C GLY A 56 4.52 8.44 4.42
N GLU A 57 5.82 8.59 4.18
CA GLU A 57 6.84 8.78 5.22
C GLU A 57 7.43 10.19 5.16
N PHE A 58 7.42 10.87 6.31
CA PHE A 58 7.86 12.26 6.40
C PHE A 58 9.33 12.48 6.02
N ARG A 59 10.24 11.61 6.46
CA ARG A 59 11.68 11.70 6.13
C ARG A 59 11.93 11.59 4.62
N VAL A 60 11.22 10.69 3.96
CA VAL A 60 11.33 10.53 2.50
C VAL A 60 10.76 11.76 1.78
N LEU A 61 9.71 12.38 2.33
CA LEU A 61 9.17 13.63 1.77
C LEU A 61 10.17 14.79 1.89
N GLU A 62 10.85 14.91 3.04
CA GLU A 62 11.91 15.93 3.24
C GLU A 62 13.05 15.73 2.23
N ASP A 63 13.51 14.49 2.02
CA ASP A 63 14.51 14.18 0.99
C ASP A 63 14.02 14.59 -0.40
N MET A 64 12.79 14.20 -0.78
CA MET A 64 12.22 14.53 -2.08
C MET A 64 12.09 16.04 -2.33
N GLN A 65 11.81 16.83 -1.29
CA GLN A 65 11.72 18.28 -1.39
C GLN A 65 13.05 18.95 -1.73
N ASN A 66 14.16 18.30 -1.41
CA ASN A 66 15.51 18.78 -1.73
C ASN A 66 15.99 18.35 -3.13
N TRP A 67 15.36 17.37 -3.76
CA TRP A 67 15.82 16.78 -5.02
C TRP A 67 15.96 17.79 -6.17
N GLU A 68 15.10 18.82 -6.25
CA GLU A 68 15.24 19.83 -7.30
C GLU A 68 16.59 20.57 -7.21
N THR A 69 17.01 20.90 -5.99
CA THR A 69 18.30 21.54 -5.72
C THR A 69 19.45 20.57 -5.92
N ASP A 70 19.32 19.35 -5.41
CA ASP A 70 20.41 18.35 -5.40
C ASP A 70 20.68 17.77 -6.81
N LEU A 71 19.64 17.61 -7.62
CA LEU A 71 19.74 17.01 -8.95
C LEU A 71 19.88 18.05 -10.06
N GLY A 72 19.57 19.32 -9.80
CA GLY A 72 19.61 20.39 -10.79
C GLY A 72 18.58 20.27 -11.92
N ILE A 73 17.47 19.56 -11.69
CA ILE A 73 16.37 19.37 -12.64
C ILE A 73 15.04 19.67 -11.97
N ALA A 74 14.01 19.99 -12.77
CA ALA A 74 12.67 20.21 -12.23
C ALA A 74 12.10 18.94 -11.57
N VAL A 75 11.54 19.08 -10.36
CA VAL A 75 10.91 17.99 -9.61
C VAL A 75 9.45 18.31 -9.32
N GLU A 76 8.56 17.45 -9.76
CA GLU A 76 7.12 17.52 -9.49
C GLU A 76 6.74 16.43 -8.50
N ILE A 77 6.37 16.82 -7.28
CA ILE A 77 5.83 15.89 -6.27
C ILE A 77 4.31 15.93 -6.36
N ARG A 78 3.72 14.88 -6.91
CA ARG A 78 2.27 14.73 -7.04
C ARG A 78 1.66 14.23 -5.77
N GLN A 79 0.45 14.70 -5.45
CA GLN A 79 -0.32 14.18 -4.34
C GLN A 79 -0.65 12.69 -4.54
N ASP A 80 -0.63 11.93 -3.46
CA ASP A 80 -1.06 10.53 -3.48
C ASP A 80 -2.60 10.46 -3.45
N ASP A 81 -3.20 10.15 -4.58
CA ASP A 81 -4.64 10.02 -4.76
C ASP A 81 -5.21 8.64 -4.38
N ARG A 82 -4.37 7.72 -3.90
CA ARG A 82 -4.79 6.43 -3.35
C ARG A 82 -5.50 6.55 -2.01
N PHE A 83 -5.35 7.69 -1.33
CA PHE A 83 -6.00 7.98 -0.06
C PHE A 83 -7.23 8.87 -0.26
N LEU A 84 -8.35 8.49 0.36
CA LEU A 84 -9.59 9.26 0.30
C LEU A 84 -9.49 10.63 0.98
N CYS A 85 -8.55 10.81 1.89
CA CYS A 85 -8.30 12.06 2.59
C CYS A 85 -6.90 12.58 2.30
N PRO A 86 -6.76 13.61 1.47
CA PRO A 86 -5.49 14.31 1.30
C PRO A 86 -5.06 15.02 2.60
N PRO A 87 -3.76 15.24 2.82
CA PRO A 87 -3.24 15.93 4.02
C PRO A 87 -3.93 17.27 4.28
N ALA A 88 -4.10 18.11 3.27
CA ALA A 88 -4.75 19.41 3.40
C ALA A 88 -6.22 19.33 3.88
N MET A 89 -6.94 18.28 3.50
CA MET A 89 -8.30 18.04 3.99
C MET A 89 -8.28 17.67 5.47
N PHE A 90 -7.35 16.80 5.88
CA PHE A 90 -7.18 16.43 7.29
C PHE A 90 -6.75 17.65 8.13
N GLU A 91 -5.81 18.45 7.67
CA GLU A 91 -5.37 19.69 8.33
C GLU A 91 -6.54 20.65 8.55
N SER A 92 -7.37 20.87 7.52
CA SER A 92 -8.55 21.71 7.60
C SER A 92 -9.56 21.17 8.62
N TRP A 93 -9.77 19.87 8.66
CA TRP A 93 -10.64 19.23 9.64
C TRP A 93 -10.06 19.32 11.05
N ALA A 94 -8.75 19.17 11.22
CA ALA A 94 -8.07 19.19 12.52
C ALA A 94 -7.98 20.59 13.13
N ALA A 95 -8.01 21.64 12.30
CA ALA A 95 -7.79 23.01 12.70
C ALA A 95 -8.75 23.44 13.83
N GLY A 96 -8.22 23.98 14.91
CA GLY A 96 -8.97 24.48 16.06
C GLY A 96 -9.59 23.39 16.96
N ARG A 97 -9.43 22.11 16.66
CA ARG A 97 -9.97 21.01 17.50
C ARG A 97 -9.03 20.72 18.67
N LYS A 98 -9.59 20.60 19.87
CA LYS A 98 -8.83 20.21 21.07
C LYS A 98 -8.49 18.71 21.08
N GLN A 99 -9.30 17.88 20.44
CA GLN A 99 -9.13 16.43 20.36
C GLN A 99 -9.43 15.95 18.95
N LEU A 100 -8.54 15.12 18.43
CA LEU A 100 -8.69 14.47 17.13
C LEU A 100 -9.19 13.04 17.36
N ARG A 101 -10.50 12.86 17.28
CA ARG A 101 -11.15 11.55 17.44
C ARG A 101 -11.47 10.97 16.08
N MET A 102 -10.96 9.76 15.82
CA MET A 102 -11.18 9.04 14.57
C MET A 102 -12.66 8.86 14.23
N ASP A 103 -13.51 8.59 15.23
CA ASP A 103 -14.94 8.44 15.04
C ASP A 103 -15.60 9.67 14.38
N PHE A 104 -15.24 10.88 14.81
CA PHE A 104 -15.77 12.11 14.20
C PHE A 104 -15.20 12.35 12.80
N PHE A 105 -13.92 12.08 12.60
CA PHE A 105 -13.28 12.18 11.29
C PHE A 105 -13.89 11.19 10.29
N TYR A 106 -14.09 9.94 10.70
CA TYR A 106 -14.73 8.90 9.89
C TYR A 106 -16.14 9.33 9.44
N ARG A 107 -16.96 9.93 10.31
CA ARG A 107 -18.30 10.44 9.96
C ARG A 107 -18.22 11.54 8.90
N GLU A 108 -17.25 12.46 9.01
CA GLU A 108 -17.03 13.51 8.01
C GLU A 108 -16.61 12.91 6.66
N MET A 109 -15.69 11.96 6.66
CA MET A 109 -15.25 11.27 5.44
C MET A 109 -16.41 10.53 4.76
N ARG A 110 -17.24 9.83 5.52
CA ARG A 110 -18.43 9.15 4.97
C ARG A 110 -19.40 10.14 4.31
N ARG A 111 -19.65 11.27 4.93
CA ARG A 111 -20.51 12.32 4.35
C ARG A 111 -19.89 12.93 3.11
N HIS A 112 -18.59 13.22 3.17
CA HIS A 112 -17.88 13.85 2.07
C HIS A 112 -17.86 12.99 0.81
N HIS A 113 -17.63 11.68 0.98
CA HIS A 113 -17.54 10.72 -0.12
C HIS A 113 -18.85 9.97 -0.41
N ASP A 114 -19.92 10.29 0.32
CA ASP A 114 -21.24 9.61 0.22
C ASP A 114 -21.15 8.08 0.36
N VAL A 115 -20.22 7.59 1.19
CA VAL A 115 -19.99 6.16 1.40
C VAL A 115 -20.90 5.63 2.51
N LEU A 116 -21.72 4.62 2.20
CA LEU A 116 -22.70 4.03 3.10
C LEU A 116 -23.65 5.08 3.72
N MET A 117 -24.05 6.06 2.91
CA MET A 117 -25.02 7.09 3.28
C MET A 117 -26.33 6.88 2.50
N ALA A 118 -27.44 7.22 3.14
CA ALA A 118 -28.77 7.29 2.54
C ALA A 118 -29.51 8.49 3.15
N ASP A 119 -30.01 9.41 2.33
CA ASP A 119 -30.71 10.62 2.77
C ASP A 119 -29.95 11.42 3.86
N SER A 120 -28.63 11.58 3.66
CA SER A 120 -27.71 12.25 4.61
C SER A 120 -27.56 11.54 5.96
N LYS A 121 -28.05 10.32 6.12
CA LYS A 121 -27.94 9.48 7.31
C LYS A 121 -27.07 8.24 7.01
N PRO A 122 -26.40 7.67 8.02
CA PRO A 122 -25.68 6.44 7.82
C PRO A 122 -26.65 5.30 7.49
N VAL A 123 -26.29 4.46 6.52
CA VAL A 123 -27.01 3.22 6.23
C VAL A 123 -27.08 2.38 7.50
N GLY A 124 -28.25 1.80 7.78
CA GLY A 124 -28.50 1.06 9.03
C GLY A 124 -28.82 1.95 10.24
N GLY A 125 -28.83 3.28 10.09
CA GLY A 125 -29.25 4.23 11.13
C GLY A 125 -28.23 4.48 12.25
N LYS A 126 -27.11 3.77 12.26
CA LYS A 126 -26.05 3.91 13.28
C LYS A 126 -24.72 4.30 12.61
N TRP A 127 -23.88 5.04 13.35
CA TRP A 127 -22.55 5.42 12.88
C TRP A 127 -21.49 4.34 13.16
N ASN A 128 -21.66 3.54 14.17
CA ASN A 128 -20.81 2.39 14.46
C ASN A 128 -21.64 1.18 14.93
N TYR A 129 -21.04 0.03 14.88
CA TYR A 129 -21.61 -1.25 15.25
C TYR A 129 -20.71 -2.01 16.23
N ASP A 130 -19.81 -1.32 16.94
CA ASP A 130 -18.83 -1.90 17.86
C ASP A 130 -19.45 -2.81 18.95
N ALA A 131 -20.71 -2.56 19.32
CA ALA A 131 -21.42 -3.43 20.25
C ALA A 131 -21.91 -4.73 19.60
N ASP A 132 -22.04 -4.74 18.27
CA ASP A 132 -22.61 -5.86 17.52
C ASP A 132 -21.54 -6.78 16.90
N ASN A 133 -20.22 -6.41 17.01
CA ASN A 133 -19.11 -7.11 16.37
C ASN A 133 -18.20 -7.88 17.35
N ARG A 134 -18.68 -8.12 18.58
CA ARG A 134 -17.94 -8.77 19.67
C ARG A 134 -18.56 -10.10 20.09
N GLU A 135 -19.18 -10.77 19.16
CA GLU A 135 -19.75 -12.09 19.44
C GLU A 135 -18.61 -13.11 19.65
N ARG A 136 -18.80 -13.98 20.63
CA ARG A 136 -17.86 -15.08 20.85
C ARG A 136 -17.99 -16.07 19.70
N PRO A 137 -16.86 -16.48 19.09
CA PRO A 137 -16.89 -17.49 18.04
C PRO A 137 -17.57 -18.76 18.54
N ASP A 138 -18.59 -19.21 17.80
CA ASP A 138 -19.17 -20.51 18.02
C ASP A 138 -18.14 -21.61 17.70
N PRO A 139 -18.00 -22.69 18.52
CA PRO A 139 -17.08 -23.78 18.23
C PRO A 139 -17.28 -24.46 16.87
N SER A 140 -18.46 -24.33 16.28
CA SER A 140 -18.79 -24.83 14.94
C SER A 140 -18.43 -23.84 13.82
N LEU A 141 -18.01 -22.60 14.13
CA LEU A 141 -17.63 -21.61 13.15
C LEU A 141 -16.47 -22.09 12.30
N LYS A 142 -16.72 -22.25 11.01
CA LYS A 142 -15.68 -22.57 10.03
C LYS A 142 -15.19 -21.30 9.38
N VAL A 143 -14.00 -20.85 9.77
CA VAL A 143 -13.34 -19.72 9.12
C VAL A 143 -12.77 -20.20 7.78
N PRO A 144 -13.16 -19.58 6.65
CA PRO A 144 -12.60 -19.96 5.35
C PRO A 144 -11.10 -19.76 5.30
N ALA A 145 -10.36 -20.75 4.80
CA ALA A 145 -8.91 -20.63 4.63
C ALA A 145 -8.57 -19.52 3.62
N PRO A 146 -7.48 -18.78 3.82
CA PRO A 146 -7.02 -17.79 2.86
C PRO A 146 -6.59 -18.44 1.54
N LEU A 147 -6.84 -17.76 0.42
CA LEU A 147 -6.28 -18.18 -0.86
C LEU A 147 -4.75 -18.18 -0.79
N GLN A 148 -4.16 -19.19 -1.38
CA GLN A 148 -2.72 -19.37 -1.45
C GLN A 148 -2.29 -19.44 -2.90
N PHE A 149 -1.18 -18.77 -3.22
CA PHE A 149 -0.57 -18.76 -4.54
C PHE A 149 0.83 -19.33 -4.44
N PRO A 150 1.10 -20.50 -5.00
CA PRO A 150 2.46 -21.04 -5.04
C PRO A 150 3.42 -20.02 -5.67
N PRO A 151 4.62 -19.83 -5.12
CA PRO A 151 5.60 -18.91 -5.67
C PRO A 151 5.99 -19.33 -7.09
N ASP A 152 5.85 -18.42 -8.04
CA ASP A 152 6.36 -18.56 -9.39
C ASP A 152 7.88 -18.35 -9.45
N GLU A 153 8.48 -18.41 -10.65
CA GLU A 153 9.91 -18.26 -10.85
C GLU A 153 10.46 -16.93 -10.34
N THR A 154 9.74 -15.84 -10.56
CA THR A 154 10.09 -14.51 -10.05
C THR A 154 10.08 -14.48 -8.54
N SER A 155 9.02 -14.98 -7.93
CA SER A 155 8.89 -15.03 -6.48
C SER A 155 9.92 -15.96 -5.85
N GLN A 156 10.22 -17.10 -6.47
CA GLN A 156 11.26 -18.01 -6.00
C GLN A 156 12.66 -17.37 -6.04
N THR A 157 12.96 -16.59 -7.07
CA THR A 157 14.21 -15.82 -7.15
C THR A 157 14.29 -14.82 -5.99
N ILE A 158 13.22 -14.09 -5.72
CA ILE A 158 13.15 -13.14 -4.60
C ILE A 158 13.27 -13.85 -3.24
N LEU A 159 12.63 -15.00 -3.06
CA LEU A 159 12.76 -15.77 -1.81
C LEU A 159 14.22 -16.16 -1.54
N ASN A 160 14.96 -16.58 -2.57
CA ASN A 160 16.37 -16.88 -2.46
C ASN A 160 17.22 -15.65 -2.12
N LEU A 161 16.88 -14.50 -2.73
CA LEU A 161 17.51 -13.21 -2.41
C LEU A 161 17.31 -12.83 -0.94
N VAL A 162 16.07 -12.91 -0.46
CA VAL A 162 15.73 -12.58 0.94
C VAL A 162 16.42 -13.55 1.91
N ARG A 163 16.48 -14.85 1.63
CA ARG A 163 17.23 -15.80 2.45
C ARG A 163 18.71 -15.42 2.58
N ARG A 164 19.28 -14.88 1.52
CA ARG A 164 20.69 -14.47 1.51
C ARG A 164 20.96 -13.17 2.27
N TYR A 165 20.11 -12.16 2.10
CA TYR A 165 20.36 -10.80 2.59
C TYR A 165 19.66 -10.48 3.91
N CYS A 166 18.65 -11.27 4.31
CA CYS A 166 17.83 -11.03 5.49
C CYS A 166 17.76 -12.28 6.40
N ALA A 167 18.82 -13.11 6.42
CA ALA A 167 18.84 -14.37 7.16
C ALA A 167 18.72 -14.19 8.68
N ASP A 168 19.07 -13.02 9.19
CA ASP A 168 19.01 -12.63 10.61
C ASP A 168 17.74 -11.84 10.96
N HIS A 169 16.86 -11.58 10.00
CA HIS A 169 15.61 -10.88 10.23
C HIS A 169 14.53 -11.83 10.75
N PHE A 170 13.57 -11.25 11.48
CA PHE A 170 12.41 -11.97 11.98
C PHE A 170 11.52 -12.46 10.83
N GLY A 171 11.03 -13.68 10.96
CA GLY A 171 10.07 -14.28 10.04
C GLY A 171 10.59 -15.52 9.32
N GLU A 172 9.69 -16.22 8.64
CA GLU A 172 9.96 -17.44 7.88
C GLU A 172 9.43 -17.30 6.45
N LEU A 173 10.03 -18.05 5.52
CA LEU A 173 9.73 -17.96 4.09
C LEU A 173 9.13 -19.24 3.51
N ASP A 174 9.08 -20.32 4.31
CA ASP A 174 8.78 -21.67 3.79
C ASP A 174 7.33 -21.83 3.36
N GLU A 175 6.41 -21.09 3.97
CA GLU A 175 4.98 -21.10 3.65
C GLU A 175 4.54 -19.85 2.84
N PHE A 176 5.41 -19.35 1.97
CA PHE A 176 5.07 -18.19 1.15
C PHE A 176 3.98 -18.53 0.14
N GLY A 177 2.82 -17.91 0.29
CA GLY A 177 1.65 -18.11 -0.57
C GLY A 177 0.86 -16.82 -0.85
N PHE A 178 1.52 -15.67 -0.79
CA PHE A 178 0.85 -14.37 -0.98
C PHE A 178 0.58 -14.05 -2.44
N ALA A 179 -0.52 -13.33 -2.67
CA ALA A 179 -0.83 -12.71 -3.96
C ALA A 179 0.21 -11.64 -4.29
N VAL A 180 0.99 -11.81 -5.34
CA VAL A 180 2.07 -10.90 -5.75
C VAL A 180 1.78 -10.15 -7.06
N THR A 181 0.70 -10.51 -7.75
CA THR A 181 0.22 -9.79 -8.93
C THR A 181 -1.11 -9.08 -8.64
N ARG A 182 -1.46 -8.12 -9.51
CA ARG A 182 -2.76 -7.43 -9.40
C ARG A 182 -3.93 -8.39 -9.57
N GLU A 183 -3.83 -9.33 -10.49
CA GLU A 183 -4.85 -10.32 -10.81
C GLU A 183 -5.11 -11.21 -9.58
N GLN A 184 -4.07 -11.74 -8.97
CA GLN A 184 -4.15 -12.51 -7.72
C GLN A 184 -4.72 -11.66 -6.57
N ALA A 185 -4.31 -10.40 -6.45
CA ALA A 185 -4.84 -9.52 -5.41
C ALA A 185 -6.34 -9.24 -5.57
N LEU A 186 -6.83 -9.09 -6.80
CA LEU A 186 -8.26 -8.95 -7.09
C LEU A 186 -9.04 -10.23 -6.78
N GLU A 187 -8.46 -11.40 -7.05
CA GLU A 187 -9.06 -12.69 -6.69
C GLU A 187 -9.19 -12.83 -5.17
N VAL A 188 -8.13 -12.48 -4.40
CA VAL A 188 -8.18 -12.44 -2.93
C VAL A 188 -9.25 -11.49 -2.42
N LEU A 189 -9.38 -10.29 -3.02
CA LEU A 189 -10.39 -9.31 -2.64
C LEU A 189 -11.80 -9.86 -2.88
N GLN A 190 -12.06 -10.49 -4.02
CA GLN A 190 -13.35 -11.09 -4.34
C GLN A 190 -13.68 -12.24 -3.38
N ASP A 191 -12.73 -13.13 -3.10
CA ASP A 191 -12.89 -14.19 -2.11
C ASP A 191 -13.20 -13.64 -0.72
N PHE A 192 -12.48 -12.61 -0.30
CA PHE A 192 -12.73 -11.96 1.00
C PHE A 192 -14.15 -11.39 1.08
N ILE A 193 -14.60 -10.64 0.08
CA ILE A 193 -15.94 -10.05 0.05
C ILE A 193 -17.02 -11.13 0.07
N ALA A 194 -16.84 -12.19 -0.69
CA ALA A 194 -17.85 -13.24 -0.81
C ALA A 194 -17.93 -14.17 0.41
N ASN A 195 -16.79 -14.54 0.98
CA ASN A 195 -16.69 -15.65 1.92
C ASN A 195 -16.32 -15.26 3.35
N ARG A 196 -15.68 -14.11 3.57
CA ARG A 196 -15.16 -13.71 4.89
C ARG A 196 -15.78 -12.45 5.45
N LEU A 197 -15.98 -11.43 4.62
CA LEU A 197 -16.58 -10.17 5.04
C LEU A 197 -17.92 -10.35 5.77
N PRO A 198 -18.81 -11.28 5.37
CA PRO A 198 -20.04 -11.54 6.09
C PRO A 198 -19.86 -12.04 7.53
N LEU A 199 -18.74 -12.76 7.78
CA LEU A 199 -18.40 -13.25 9.13
C LEU A 199 -17.65 -12.22 9.95
N PHE A 200 -16.84 -11.41 9.28
CA PHE A 200 -15.98 -10.41 9.91
C PHE A 200 -16.76 -9.40 10.75
N GLY A 201 -17.92 -8.94 10.25
CA GLY A 201 -18.77 -7.98 10.96
C GLY A 201 -19.32 -8.47 12.30
N THR A 202 -19.36 -9.78 12.55
CA THR A 202 -19.83 -10.37 13.80
C THR A 202 -18.70 -10.65 14.80
N TYR A 203 -17.53 -11.01 14.30
CA TYR A 203 -16.42 -11.55 15.09
C TYR A 203 -15.12 -10.72 14.96
N GLN A 204 -15.23 -9.43 14.73
CA GLN A 204 -14.09 -8.56 14.45
C GLN A 204 -13.16 -8.39 15.67
N ASP A 205 -13.69 -8.39 16.90
CA ASP A 205 -12.99 -8.18 18.18
C ASP A 205 -12.91 -9.46 19.02
#